data_9ab7f34535c5c4ee3a5e8f57dd593b0b
#
_entry.id   9ab7f34535c5c4ee3a5e8f57dd593b0b
#
_cell.length_a   1.000
_cell.length_b   1.000
_cell.length_c   1.000
_cell.angle_alpha   90.00
_cell.angle_beta   90.00
_cell.angle_gamma   90.00
#
_symmetry.space_group_name_H-M   'P 1'
#
loop_
_entity.id
_entity.type
_entity.pdbx_description
1 polymer ?
#
loop_
_entity_poly.entity_id
_entity_poly.type
_entity_poly.pdbx_seq_one_letter_code
_entity_poly.pdbx_strand_id
1 'polypeptide(L)'
;MDEWIGRFAEALGEEPLSPAEVGTILKLAREVAHGVERSLAPLASFVAGVHAGRLAAGAGSRQAAMAEAMEAARALLPDPS
;
A
#
# COMPACT_ATOMS: atom_id res chain seq x y z
N MET A 1 -15.00 7.59 -0.74
CA MET A 1 -13.63 7.72 -1.24
C MET A 1 -13.62 8.47 -2.55
N ASP A 2 -12.59 9.21 -2.78
CA ASP A 2 -12.47 10.08 -3.92
C ASP A 2 -12.55 9.32 -5.24
N GLU A 3 -13.44 9.76 -6.14
CA GLU A 3 -13.56 9.15 -7.46
C GLU A 3 -12.32 9.38 -8.32
N TRP A 4 -11.53 10.38 -7.98
CA TRP A 4 -10.34 10.74 -8.73
C TRP A 4 -9.36 9.56 -8.81
N ILE A 5 -9.16 8.85 -7.70
CA ILE A 5 -8.18 7.75 -7.70
C ILE A 5 -8.62 6.61 -8.60
N GLY A 6 -9.95 6.37 -8.70
CA GLY A 6 -10.46 5.37 -9.63
C GLY A 6 -10.21 5.75 -11.07
N ARG A 7 -10.41 7.03 -11.40
CA ARG A 7 -10.17 7.51 -12.76
C ARG A 7 -8.69 7.49 -13.10
N PHE A 8 -7.84 7.75 -12.13
CA PHE A 8 -6.40 7.66 -12.34
C PHE A 8 -5.99 6.22 -12.65
N ALA A 9 -6.54 5.26 -11.91
CA ALA A 9 -6.25 3.85 -12.16
C ALA A 9 -6.69 3.46 -13.57
N GLU A 10 -7.88 3.87 -13.98
CA GLU A 10 -8.40 3.56 -15.30
C GLU A 10 -7.53 4.16 -16.42
N ALA A 11 -7.04 5.38 -16.20
CA ALA A 11 -6.18 6.03 -17.17
C ALA A 11 -4.88 5.25 -17.40
N LEU A 12 -4.44 4.51 -16.37
CA LEU A 12 -3.24 3.69 -16.44
C LEU A 12 -3.53 2.27 -16.90
N GLY A 13 -4.81 1.94 -17.14
CA GLY A 13 -5.17 0.59 -17.50
C GLY A 13 -5.14 -0.38 -16.34
N GLU A 14 -5.23 0.14 -15.12
CA GLU A 14 -5.18 -0.67 -13.92
C GLU A 14 -6.56 -0.82 -13.30
N GLU A 15 -6.73 -1.90 -12.56
CA GLU A 15 -7.96 -2.16 -11.84
C GLU A 15 -8.10 -1.20 -10.67
N PRO A 16 -9.28 -0.58 -10.51
CA PRO A 16 -9.49 0.33 -9.38
C PRO A 16 -9.29 -0.38 -8.03
N LEU A 17 -8.87 0.38 -7.04
CA LEU A 17 -8.68 -0.15 -5.70
C LEU A 17 -10.02 -0.45 -5.04
N SER A 18 -10.08 -1.57 -4.34
CA SER A 18 -11.25 -1.89 -3.52
C SER A 18 -11.22 -1.05 -2.23
N PRO A 19 -12.36 -0.89 -1.56
CA PRO A 19 -12.37 -0.18 -0.27
C PRO A 19 -11.40 -0.80 0.74
N ALA A 20 -11.27 -2.12 0.75
CA ALA A 20 -10.35 -2.79 1.66
C ALA A 20 -8.90 -2.44 1.34
N GLU A 21 -8.56 -2.38 0.05
CA GLU A 21 -7.21 -1.99 -0.37
C GLU A 21 -6.90 -0.55 0.01
N VAL A 22 -7.86 0.34 -0.19
CA VAL A 22 -7.69 1.74 0.20
C VAL A 22 -7.39 1.83 1.69
N GLY A 23 -8.17 1.12 2.51
CA GLY A 23 -7.97 1.13 3.95
C GLY A 23 -6.58 0.64 4.34
N THR A 24 -6.12 -0.45 3.73
CA THR A 24 -4.81 -1.00 4.02
C THR A 24 -3.70 -0.02 3.64
N ILE A 25 -3.80 0.58 2.46
CA ILE A 25 -2.79 1.53 1.99
C ILE A 25 -2.73 2.75 2.90
N LEU A 26 -3.88 3.30 3.26
CA LEU A 26 -3.90 4.47 4.14
C LEU A 26 -3.37 4.15 5.53
N LYS A 27 -3.62 2.95 6.00
CA LYS A 27 -3.08 2.53 7.29
C LYS A 27 -1.57 2.40 7.23
N LEU A 28 -1.04 1.79 6.17
CA LEU A 28 0.40 1.69 5.97
C LEU A 28 1.03 3.08 5.95
N ALA A 29 0.47 3.98 5.16
CA ALA A 29 1.00 5.32 5.02
C ALA A 29 1.02 6.04 6.38
N ARG A 30 -0.06 5.90 7.17
CA ARG A 30 -0.14 6.55 8.47
C ARG A 30 0.89 5.98 9.44
N GLU A 31 1.05 4.66 9.47
CA GLU A 31 2.01 4.05 10.38
C GLU A 31 3.44 4.43 10.04
N VAL A 32 3.77 4.52 8.75
CA VAL A 32 5.10 4.96 8.34
C VAL A 32 5.31 6.43 8.67
N ALA A 33 4.31 7.27 8.40
CA ALA A 33 4.42 8.70 8.66
C ALA A 33 4.64 8.99 10.15
N HIS A 34 3.97 8.26 11.01
CA HIS A 34 4.04 8.49 12.45
C HIS A 34 5.19 7.73 13.11
N GLY A 35 5.50 6.53 12.63
CA GLY A 35 6.51 5.69 13.25
C GLY A 35 7.92 5.94 12.75
N VAL A 36 8.07 6.44 11.53
CA VAL A 36 9.38 6.70 10.95
C VAL A 36 9.50 8.16 10.57
N GLU A 37 8.89 8.55 9.46
CA GLU A 37 8.96 9.92 8.99
C GLU A 37 7.85 10.15 7.97
N ARG A 38 7.22 11.33 8.03
CA ARG A 38 6.10 11.65 7.16
C ARG A 38 6.46 11.55 5.67
N SER A 39 7.62 12.03 5.31
CA SER A 39 8.04 12.05 3.91
C SER A 39 8.25 10.65 3.32
N LEU A 40 8.38 9.64 4.18
CA LEU A 40 8.57 8.28 3.73
C LEU A 40 7.26 7.55 3.44
N ALA A 41 6.12 8.11 3.86
CA ALA A 41 4.83 7.46 3.65
C ALA A 41 4.53 7.21 2.17
N PRO A 42 4.64 8.21 1.26
CA PRO A 42 4.39 7.95 -0.15
C PRO A 42 5.42 6.99 -0.76
N LEU A 43 6.67 7.05 -0.28
CA LEU A 43 7.71 6.16 -0.79
C LEU A 43 7.44 4.72 -0.39
N ALA A 44 7.05 4.51 0.86
CA ALA A 44 6.69 3.17 1.34
C ALA A 44 5.48 2.63 0.58
N SER A 45 4.49 3.49 0.33
CA SER A 45 3.30 3.08 -0.42
C SER A 45 3.67 2.65 -1.84
N PHE A 46 4.60 3.37 -2.47
CA PHE A 46 5.04 3.02 -3.82
C PHE A 46 5.76 1.65 -3.81
N VAL A 47 6.64 1.43 -2.85
CA VAL A 47 7.36 0.16 -2.75
C VAL A 47 6.39 -0.99 -2.51
N ALA A 48 5.40 -0.79 -1.63
CA ALA A 48 4.38 -1.79 -1.38
C ALA A 48 3.60 -2.09 -2.65
N GLY A 49 3.31 -1.05 -3.45
CA GLY A 49 2.62 -1.22 -4.72
C GLY A 49 3.42 -2.02 -5.73
N VAL A 50 4.73 -1.77 -5.80
CA VAL A 50 5.62 -2.55 -6.67
C VAL A 50 5.60 -4.02 -6.26
N HIS A 51 5.69 -4.27 -4.96
CA HIS A 51 5.66 -5.64 -4.44
C HIS A 51 4.34 -6.32 -4.79
N ALA A 52 3.23 -5.64 -4.54
CA ALA A 52 1.91 -6.19 -4.83
C ALA A 52 1.74 -6.47 -6.32
N GLY A 53 2.24 -5.58 -7.17
CA GLY A 53 2.16 -5.76 -8.61
C GLY A 53 2.96 -6.95 -9.09
N ARG A 54 4.14 -7.16 -8.53
CA ARG A 54 4.96 -8.30 -8.90
C ARG A 54 4.32 -9.63 -8.52
N LEU A 55 3.74 -9.70 -7.31
CA LEU A 55 3.09 -10.93 -6.87
C LEU A 55 1.79 -11.18 -7.62
N ALA A 56 1.05 -10.14 -7.94
CA ALA A 56 -0.20 -10.29 -8.69
C ALA A 56 0.05 -10.79 -10.12
N ALA A 57 1.21 -10.46 -10.70
CA ALA A 57 1.57 -10.93 -12.03
C ALA A 57 1.90 -12.42 -12.03
N GLY A 58 2.22 -12.98 -10.85
CA GLY A 58 2.47 -14.40 -10.70
C GLY A 58 1.24 -15.11 -10.17
N ALA A 59 1.45 -16.02 -9.22
CA ALA A 59 0.37 -16.84 -8.67
C ALA A 59 -0.29 -16.23 -7.44
N GLY A 60 0.26 -15.15 -6.88
CA GLY A 60 -0.27 -14.54 -5.68
C GLY A 60 -1.40 -13.56 -5.95
N SER A 61 -2.14 -13.21 -4.91
CA SER A 61 -3.18 -12.21 -5.01
C SER A 61 -2.64 -10.85 -4.54
N ARG A 62 -3.22 -9.79 -5.08
CA ARG A 62 -2.85 -8.43 -4.69
C ARG A 62 -3.12 -8.18 -3.21
N GLN A 63 -4.24 -8.73 -2.72
CA GLN A 63 -4.60 -8.54 -1.32
C GLN A 63 -3.61 -9.23 -0.38
N ALA A 64 -3.19 -10.44 -0.72
CA ALA A 64 -2.20 -11.15 0.09
C ALA A 64 -0.86 -10.41 0.08
N ALA A 65 -0.47 -9.87 -1.08
CA ALA A 65 0.77 -9.12 -1.19
C ALA A 65 0.74 -7.85 -0.35
N MET A 66 -0.41 -7.18 -0.29
CA MET A 66 -0.55 -5.98 0.52
C MET A 66 -0.48 -6.29 2.01
N ALA A 67 -1.07 -7.41 2.42
CA ALA A 67 -0.98 -7.84 3.81
C ALA A 67 0.48 -8.14 4.19
N GLU A 68 1.20 -8.77 3.28
CA GLU A 68 2.62 -9.06 3.48
C GLU A 68 3.44 -7.79 3.60
N ALA A 69 3.15 -6.79 2.75
CA ALA A 69 3.84 -5.51 2.82
C ALA A 69 3.58 -4.80 4.14
N MET A 70 2.33 -4.88 4.65
CA MET A 70 2.01 -4.30 5.94
C MET A 70 2.80 -4.94 7.07
N GLU A 71 2.91 -6.27 7.04
CA GLU A 71 3.67 -6.97 8.07
C GLU A 71 5.15 -6.61 8.03
N ALA A 72 5.71 -6.51 6.83
CA ALA A 72 7.11 -6.12 6.67
C ALA A 72 7.35 -4.72 7.23
N ALA A 73 6.45 -3.79 6.92
CA ALA A 73 6.57 -2.42 7.41
C ALA A 73 6.49 -2.37 8.93
N ARG A 74 5.55 -3.11 9.52
CA ARG A 74 5.39 -3.13 10.97
C ARG A 74 6.61 -3.69 11.69
N ALA A 75 7.25 -4.69 11.08
CA ALA A 75 8.45 -5.28 11.66
C ALA A 75 9.61 -4.29 11.71
N LEU A 76 9.59 -3.29 10.84
CA LEU A 76 10.66 -2.29 10.76
C LEU A 76 10.33 -0.99 11.50
N LEU A 77 9.10 -0.84 11.98
CA LEU A 77 8.74 0.35 12.73
C LEU A 77 9.45 0.37 14.07
N PRO A 78 9.89 1.56 14.51
CA PRO A 78 10.49 1.67 15.83
C PRO A 78 9.50 1.29 16.92
N ASP A 79 10.02 0.78 18.03
CA ASP A 79 9.20 0.45 19.17
C ASP A 79 8.48 1.70 19.68
N PRO A 80 7.16 1.65 19.87
CA PRO A 80 6.39 2.82 20.28
C PRO A 80 6.59 3.22 21.75
N SER A 81 7.35 2.50 22.52
CA SER A 81 7.55 2.79 23.93
C SER A 81 8.23 4.14 24.22
#